data_03ed6a78f75ba50c81eef896edf27188
#
_entry.id   03ed6a78f75ba50c81eef896edf27188
#
_cell.length_a   1.000
_cell.length_b   1.000
_cell.length_c   1.000
_cell.angle_alpha   90.00
_cell.angle_beta   90.00
_cell.angle_gamma   90.00
#
_symmetry.space_group_name_H-M   'P 1'
#
loop_
_entity.id
_entity.type
_entity.pdbx_description
1 polymer ?
#
loop_
_entity_poly.entity_id
_entity_poly.type
_entity_poly.pdbx_seq_one_letter_code
_entity_poly.pdbx_strand_id
1 'polypeptide(L)'
;MKIPIEEYLPFATFATLAFIAGLFVYRPKINTDRININPQIASKIGRTFVVTSLVSSFAILLLPESLSATFNFFILLKFPGLFSLIFSNKKLDKFLVKIILFEVAISSILGGILIEFIVISIFTSMFYSMRYNISNKLKISIILIGGLFLTIYQGV
;
A
#
# COMPACT_ATOMS: atom_id res chain seq x y z
N MET A 1 6.77 -3.53 -27.63
CA MET A 1 5.68 -4.50 -27.80
C MET A 1 4.56 -4.05 -26.87
N LYS A 2 3.44 -3.53 -27.41
CA LYS A 2 2.30 -3.11 -26.58
C LYS A 2 1.32 -4.28 -26.57
N ILE A 3 1.20 -4.94 -25.43
CA ILE A 3 0.18 -5.98 -25.24
C ILE A 3 -1.17 -5.29 -25.17
N PRO A 4 -2.17 -5.68 -25.99
CA PRO A 4 -3.51 -5.11 -25.92
C PRO A 4 -4.08 -5.27 -24.50
N ILE A 5 -4.67 -4.22 -23.96
CA ILE A 5 -5.25 -4.20 -22.62
C ILE A 5 -6.26 -5.34 -22.43
N GLU A 6 -7.00 -5.67 -23.47
CA GLU A 6 -8.01 -6.74 -23.49
C GLU A 6 -7.43 -8.15 -23.23
N GLU A 7 -6.18 -8.40 -23.64
CA GLU A 7 -5.50 -9.68 -23.36
C GLU A 7 -4.82 -9.69 -21.98
N TYR A 8 -4.37 -8.52 -21.51
CA TYR A 8 -3.68 -8.40 -20.22
C TYR A 8 -4.65 -8.43 -19.02
N LEU A 9 -5.83 -7.84 -19.19
CA LEU A 9 -6.79 -7.67 -18.10
C LEU A 9 -7.28 -9.00 -17.49
N PRO A 10 -7.70 -10.02 -18.28
CA PRO A 10 -8.08 -11.32 -17.74
C PRO A 10 -6.95 -11.98 -16.96
N PHE A 11 -5.74 -11.97 -17.52
CA PHE A 11 -4.58 -12.56 -16.87
C PHE A 11 -4.24 -11.88 -15.54
N ALA A 12 -4.21 -10.54 -15.51
CA ALA A 12 -3.96 -9.77 -14.30
C ALA A 12 -5.03 -10.02 -13.23
N THR A 13 -6.29 -10.14 -13.63
CA THR A 13 -7.41 -10.41 -12.70
C THR A 13 -7.28 -11.80 -12.08
N PHE A 14 -7.03 -12.83 -12.89
CA PHE A 14 -6.83 -14.20 -12.37
C PHE A 14 -5.60 -14.31 -11.49
N ALA A 15 -4.48 -13.69 -11.88
CA ALA A 15 -3.26 -13.67 -11.08
C ALA A 15 -3.47 -12.98 -9.73
N THR A 16 -4.19 -11.86 -9.71
CA THR A 16 -4.52 -11.13 -8.48
C THR A 16 -5.46 -11.95 -7.59
N LEU A 17 -6.49 -12.58 -8.15
CA LEU A 17 -7.39 -13.46 -7.41
C LEU A 17 -6.68 -14.68 -6.85
N ALA A 18 -5.80 -15.32 -7.64
CA ALA A 18 -4.99 -16.46 -7.20
C ALA A 18 -4.03 -16.05 -6.08
N PHE A 19 -3.40 -14.88 -6.18
CA PHE A 19 -2.54 -14.33 -5.12
C PHE A 19 -3.32 -14.07 -3.83
N ILE A 20 -4.47 -13.42 -3.94
CA ILE A 20 -5.36 -13.17 -2.80
C ILE A 20 -5.83 -14.49 -2.18
N ALA A 21 -6.29 -15.45 -2.99
CA ALA A 21 -6.69 -16.77 -2.52
C ALA A 21 -5.53 -17.51 -1.84
N GLY A 22 -4.32 -17.44 -2.41
CA GLY A 22 -3.10 -17.99 -1.82
C GLY A 22 -2.77 -17.40 -0.44
N LEU A 23 -2.95 -16.10 -0.26
CA LEU A 23 -2.78 -15.43 1.04
C LEU A 23 -3.81 -15.89 2.08
N PHE A 24 -5.00 -16.32 1.65
CA PHE A 24 -6.06 -16.83 2.54
C PHE A 24 -5.92 -18.31 2.86
N VAL A 25 -5.57 -19.12 1.87
CA VAL A 25 -5.42 -20.59 2.02
C VAL A 25 -4.14 -20.92 2.79
N TYR A 26 -3.06 -20.24 2.45
CA TYR A 26 -1.80 -20.36 3.17
C TYR A 26 -1.88 -19.49 4.44
N ARG A 27 -2.48 -20.01 5.50
CA ARG A 27 -2.27 -19.51 6.86
C ARG A 27 -0.94 -20.09 7.36
N PRO A 28 0.21 -19.42 7.20
CA PRO A 28 1.31 -19.77 8.05
C PRO A 28 0.79 -19.56 9.46
N LYS A 29 0.97 -20.53 10.34
CA LYS A 29 0.87 -20.32 11.78
C LYS A 29 2.04 -19.40 12.17
N ILE A 30 2.00 -18.16 11.64
CA ILE A 30 2.90 -17.11 12.08
C ILE A 30 2.46 -16.87 13.51
N ASN A 31 3.26 -17.39 14.41
CA ASN A 31 3.10 -17.10 15.82
C ASN A 31 3.33 -15.58 15.95
N THR A 32 2.25 -14.82 15.83
CA THR A 32 2.27 -13.35 15.87
C THR A 32 2.83 -12.84 17.19
N ASP A 33 2.86 -13.69 18.22
CA ASP A 33 3.50 -13.40 19.51
C ASP A 33 5.02 -13.21 19.41
N ARG A 34 5.66 -13.66 18.30
CA ARG A 34 7.09 -13.49 18.06
C ARG A 34 7.47 -12.22 17.31
N ILE A 35 6.50 -11.53 16.68
CA ILE A 35 6.79 -10.26 15.98
C ILE A 35 6.60 -9.12 16.99
N ASN A 36 7.50 -9.03 17.94
CA ASN A 36 7.53 -7.91 18.88
C ASN A 36 8.22 -6.71 18.20
N ILE A 37 7.47 -5.99 17.37
CA ILE A 37 7.96 -4.78 16.72
C ILE A 37 7.98 -3.67 17.79
N ASN A 38 9.18 -3.20 18.13
CA ASN A 38 9.31 -2.05 19.02
C ASN A 38 8.65 -0.81 18.40
N PRO A 39 7.58 -0.26 19.00
CA PRO A 39 6.84 0.86 18.42
C PRO A 39 7.68 2.13 18.26
N GLN A 40 8.71 2.31 19.06
CA GLN A 40 9.61 3.47 18.95
C GLN A 40 10.51 3.35 17.72
N ILE A 41 11.05 2.16 17.45
CA ILE A 41 11.88 1.88 16.28
C ILE A 41 11.02 2.01 15.02
N ALA A 42 9.82 1.43 15.02
CA ALA A 42 8.88 1.53 13.92
C ALA A 42 8.52 3.00 13.60
N SER A 43 8.26 3.82 14.64
CA SER A 43 8.03 5.26 14.48
C SER A 43 9.23 5.97 13.85
N LYS A 44 10.46 5.69 14.31
CA LYS A 44 11.67 6.33 13.80
C LYS A 44 11.91 5.97 12.34
N ILE A 45 11.92 4.68 12.01
CA ILE A 45 12.12 4.19 10.64
C ILE A 45 11.04 4.73 9.71
N GLY A 46 9.77 4.62 10.10
CA GLY A 46 8.64 5.07 9.29
C GLY A 46 8.72 6.56 8.97
N ARG A 47 9.01 7.40 9.96
CA ARG A 47 9.18 8.86 9.72
C ARG A 47 10.37 9.15 8.82
N THR A 48 11.52 8.50 9.03
CA THR A 48 12.69 8.70 8.17
C THR A 48 12.35 8.38 6.72
N PHE A 49 11.70 7.25 6.45
CA PHE A 49 11.32 6.86 5.09
C PHE A 49 10.31 7.83 4.46
N VAL A 50 9.30 8.27 5.21
CA VAL A 50 8.33 9.25 4.73
C VAL A 50 9.00 10.60 4.43
N VAL A 51 9.85 11.09 5.32
CA VAL A 51 10.57 12.35 5.10
C VAL A 51 11.50 12.24 3.90
N THR A 52 12.25 11.15 3.77
CA THR A 52 13.12 10.92 2.59
C THR A 52 12.30 10.91 1.30
N SER A 53 11.15 10.24 1.30
CA SER A 53 10.24 10.22 0.15
C SER A 53 9.74 11.63 -0.21
N LEU A 54 9.30 12.42 0.77
CA LEU A 54 8.84 13.79 0.54
C LEU A 54 9.94 14.67 -0.02
N VAL A 55 11.14 14.62 0.59
CA VAL A 55 12.31 15.38 0.10
C VAL A 55 12.63 14.98 -1.33
N SER A 56 12.61 13.68 -1.65
CA SER A 56 12.86 13.18 -3.01
C SER A 56 11.81 13.65 -4.01
N SER A 57 10.53 13.72 -3.61
CA SER A 57 9.46 14.24 -4.46
C SER A 57 9.67 15.71 -4.84
N PHE A 58 10.17 16.53 -3.90
CA PHE A 58 10.53 17.92 -4.21
C PHE A 58 11.81 18.01 -5.03
N ALA A 59 12.80 17.17 -4.73
CA ALA A 59 14.08 17.19 -5.45
C ALA A 59 13.91 16.87 -6.94
N ILE A 60 13.01 15.96 -7.32
CA ILE A 60 12.73 15.61 -8.72
C ILE A 60 12.29 16.84 -9.53
N LEU A 61 11.57 17.78 -8.94
CA LEU A 61 11.13 18.99 -9.65
C LEU A 61 12.30 19.91 -10.05
N LEU A 62 13.45 19.74 -9.41
CA LEU A 62 14.64 20.58 -9.61
C LEU A 62 15.77 19.86 -10.34
N LEU A 63 15.65 18.54 -10.56
CA LEU A 63 16.72 17.72 -11.09
C LEU A 63 16.52 17.41 -12.59
N PRO A 64 17.62 17.22 -13.35
CA PRO A 64 17.54 16.77 -14.72
C PRO A 64 16.96 15.34 -14.82
N GLU A 65 16.31 15.04 -15.95
CA GLU A 65 15.63 13.75 -16.18
C GLU A 65 16.51 12.51 -15.98
N SER A 66 17.81 12.64 -16.24
CA SER A 66 18.77 11.53 -16.05
C SER A 66 18.86 11.02 -14.61
N LEU A 67 18.59 11.89 -13.61
CA LEU A 67 18.62 11.54 -12.20
C LEU A 67 17.23 11.18 -11.66
N SER A 68 16.17 11.51 -12.38
CA SER A 68 14.78 11.31 -11.95
C SER A 68 14.48 9.85 -11.61
N ALA A 69 15.02 8.90 -12.37
CA ALA A 69 14.82 7.47 -12.13
C ALA A 69 15.32 7.02 -10.74
N THR A 70 16.48 7.53 -10.30
CA THR A 70 17.04 7.23 -8.97
C THR A 70 16.18 7.84 -7.86
N PHE A 71 15.73 9.08 -8.03
CA PHE A 71 14.88 9.73 -7.05
C PHE A 71 13.48 9.14 -6.98
N ASN A 72 12.94 8.62 -8.09
CA ASN A 72 11.69 7.86 -8.09
C ASN A 72 11.75 6.63 -7.17
N PHE A 73 12.90 5.95 -7.09
CA PHE A 73 13.07 4.87 -6.14
C PHE A 73 12.91 5.35 -4.68
N PHE A 74 13.48 6.51 -4.34
CA PHE A 74 13.33 7.07 -2.99
C PHE A 74 11.90 7.54 -2.69
N ILE A 75 11.13 7.96 -3.68
CA ILE A 75 9.71 8.30 -3.51
C ILE A 75 8.91 7.06 -3.07
N LEU A 76 9.25 5.87 -3.56
CA LEU A 76 8.59 4.62 -3.16
C LEU A 76 8.81 4.26 -1.69
N LEU A 77 9.80 4.85 -1.01
CA LEU A 77 10.02 4.63 0.43
C LEU A 77 8.84 5.08 1.30
N LYS A 78 7.92 5.90 0.77
CA LYS A 78 6.68 6.24 1.47
C LYS A 78 5.87 5.00 1.87
N PHE A 79 5.89 3.92 1.08
CA PHE A 79 5.12 2.71 1.35
C PHE A 79 5.67 1.89 2.52
N PRO A 80 6.95 1.46 2.54
CA PRO A 80 7.50 0.81 3.72
C PRO A 80 7.50 1.74 4.94
N GLY A 81 7.62 3.06 4.74
CA GLY A 81 7.43 4.07 5.78
C GLY A 81 6.03 4.02 6.38
N LEU A 82 4.99 4.05 5.54
CA LEU A 82 3.59 3.94 5.95
C LEU A 82 3.35 2.65 6.75
N PHE A 83 3.81 1.50 6.26
CA PHE A 83 3.64 0.23 6.96
C PHE A 83 4.33 0.23 8.32
N SER A 84 5.54 0.80 8.42
CA SER A 84 6.23 0.96 9.70
C SER A 84 5.46 1.86 10.66
N LEU A 85 4.88 2.97 10.18
CA LEU A 85 4.10 3.90 11.00
C LEU A 85 2.81 3.27 11.57
N ILE A 86 2.23 2.27 10.91
CA ILE A 86 1.07 1.52 11.41
C ILE A 86 1.41 0.87 12.76
N PHE A 87 2.63 0.39 12.96
CA PHE A 87 3.05 -0.24 14.22
C PHE A 87 3.43 0.75 15.32
N SER A 88 3.46 2.05 15.04
CA SER A 88 3.70 3.09 16.03
C SER A 88 2.47 3.35 16.91
N ASN A 89 2.71 3.68 18.19
CA ASN A 89 1.66 4.08 19.12
C ASN A 89 1.39 5.57 19.15
N LYS A 90 2.22 6.40 18.47
CA LYS A 90 2.13 7.85 18.53
C LYS A 90 0.95 8.37 17.72
N LYS A 91 0.19 9.33 18.27
CA LYS A 91 -0.93 9.98 17.57
C LYS A 91 -0.51 10.66 16.27
N LEU A 92 0.66 11.30 16.27
CA LEU A 92 1.22 11.94 15.07
C LEU A 92 1.45 10.95 13.93
N ASP A 93 1.96 9.74 14.24
CA ASP A 93 2.23 8.72 13.22
C ASP A 93 0.93 8.19 12.61
N LYS A 94 -0.12 8.04 13.40
CA LYS A 94 -1.45 7.68 12.90
C LYS A 94 -2.04 8.75 11.99
N PHE A 95 -1.75 10.02 12.28
CA PHE A 95 -2.15 11.14 11.43
C PHE A 95 -1.36 11.13 10.10
N LEU A 96 -0.04 10.89 10.14
CA LEU A 96 0.78 10.76 8.94
C LEU A 96 0.31 9.62 8.03
N VAL A 97 -0.07 8.47 8.60
CA VAL A 97 -0.65 7.35 7.84
C VAL A 97 -1.89 7.81 7.06
N LYS A 98 -2.77 8.58 7.69
CA LYS A 98 -3.98 9.10 7.02
C LYS A 98 -3.64 10.08 5.89
N ILE A 99 -2.66 10.96 6.10
CA ILE A 99 -2.20 11.92 5.08
C ILE A 99 -1.64 11.18 3.87
N ILE A 100 -0.77 10.18 4.09
CA ILE A 100 -0.17 9.41 2.99
C ILE A 100 -1.24 8.65 2.21
N LEU A 101 -2.19 8.01 2.89
CA LEU A 101 -3.29 7.31 2.22
C LEU A 101 -4.17 8.27 1.41
N PHE A 102 -4.42 9.46 1.94
CA PHE A 102 -5.18 10.50 1.24
C PHE A 102 -4.42 11.03 0.01
N GLU A 103 -3.11 11.26 0.15
CA GLU A 103 -2.24 11.67 -0.97
C GLU A 103 -2.25 10.61 -2.07
N VAL A 104 -2.08 9.33 -1.70
CA VAL A 104 -2.12 8.22 -2.67
C VAL A 104 -3.49 8.12 -3.34
N ALA A 105 -4.59 8.32 -2.60
CA ALA A 105 -5.93 8.30 -3.18
C ALA A 105 -6.11 9.40 -4.23
N ILE A 106 -5.72 10.64 -3.89
CA ILE A 106 -5.82 11.77 -4.82
C ILE A 106 -4.94 11.56 -6.05
N SER A 107 -3.67 11.18 -5.86
CA SER A 107 -2.73 10.96 -6.96
C SER A 107 -3.20 9.84 -7.89
N SER A 108 -3.78 8.78 -7.34
CA SER A 108 -4.34 7.67 -8.12
C SER A 108 -5.57 8.07 -8.93
N ILE A 109 -6.44 8.91 -8.37
CA ILE A 109 -7.61 9.44 -9.08
C ILE A 109 -7.17 10.38 -10.21
N LEU A 110 -6.27 11.32 -9.92
CA LEU A 110 -5.78 12.29 -10.90
C LEU A 110 -4.94 11.63 -12.00
N GLY A 111 -4.18 10.60 -11.66
CA GLY A 111 -3.36 9.82 -12.61
C GLY A 111 -4.15 8.78 -13.39
N GLY A 112 -5.43 8.54 -13.07
CA GLY A 112 -6.25 7.49 -13.69
C GLY A 112 -5.79 6.07 -13.36
N ILE A 113 -4.91 5.90 -12.35
CA ILE A 113 -4.32 4.60 -11.98
C ILE A 113 -4.84 4.16 -10.61
N LEU A 114 -6.13 3.85 -10.53
CA LEU A 114 -6.77 3.44 -9.27
C LEU A 114 -6.21 2.13 -8.68
N ILE A 115 -5.57 1.30 -9.49
CA ILE A 115 -5.00 0.03 -9.04
C ILE A 115 -3.93 0.23 -7.96
N GLU A 116 -3.15 1.31 -8.03
CA GLU A 116 -2.14 1.63 -7.03
C GLU A 116 -2.77 1.90 -5.66
N PHE A 117 -3.83 2.70 -5.62
CA PHE A 117 -4.58 2.97 -4.39
C PHE A 117 -5.18 1.71 -3.79
N ILE A 118 -5.73 0.83 -4.63
CA ILE A 118 -6.35 -0.43 -4.19
C ILE A 118 -5.31 -1.35 -3.58
N VAL A 119 -4.16 -1.54 -4.26
CA VAL A 119 -3.07 -2.39 -3.77
C VAL A 119 -2.56 -1.89 -2.41
N ILE A 120 -2.33 -0.59 -2.28
CA ILE A 120 -1.85 0.01 -1.02
C ILE A 120 -2.90 -0.10 0.08
N SER A 121 -4.18 0.06 -0.26
CA SER A 121 -5.28 -0.10 0.69
C SER A 121 -5.38 -1.54 1.21
N ILE A 122 -5.19 -2.54 0.34
CA ILE A 122 -5.14 -3.96 0.73
C ILE A 122 -3.97 -4.22 1.69
N PHE A 123 -2.75 -3.80 1.33
CA PHE A 123 -1.59 -3.96 2.20
C PHE A 123 -1.77 -3.25 3.54
N THR A 124 -2.25 -2.00 3.52
CA THR A 124 -2.52 -1.23 4.73
C THR A 124 -3.53 -1.94 5.63
N SER A 125 -4.61 -2.47 5.06
CA SER A 125 -5.63 -3.24 5.79
C SER A 125 -5.05 -4.53 6.38
N MET A 126 -4.16 -5.20 5.65
CA MET A 126 -3.45 -6.39 6.13
C MET A 126 -2.58 -6.06 7.35
N PHE A 127 -1.75 -5.02 7.29
CA PHE A 127 -0.90 -4.60 8.42
C PHE A 127 -1.74 -4.12 9.62
N TYR A 128 -2.82 -3.39 9.37
CA TYR A 128 -3.78 -3.01 10.41
C TYR A 128 -4.40 -4.24 11.09
N SER A 129 -4.77 -5.24 10.28
CA SER A 129 -5.32 -6.49 10.77
C SER A 129 -4.34 -7.29 11.62
N MET A 130 -3.06 -7.29 11.26
CA MET A 130 -2.00 -7.91 12.06
C MET A 130 -1.84 -7.21 13.42
N ARG A 131 -1.91 -5.89 13.42
CA ARG A 131 -1.72 -5.10 14.64
C ARG A 131 -2.91 -5.15 15.60
N TYR A 132 -4.14 -5.07 15.08
CA TYR A 132 -5.35 -4.87 15.90
C TYR A 132 -6.22 -6.12 16.03
N ASN A 133 -5.73 -7.27 15.57
CA ASN A 133 -6.44 -8.55 15.66
C ASN A 133 -7.90 -8.48 15.16
N ILE A 134 -8.07 -7.82 14.01
CA ILE A 134 -9.37 -7.55 13.41
C ILE A 134 -10.10 -8.87 13.08
N SER A 135 -11.41 -8.91 13.34
CA SER A 135 -12.22 -10.10 13.09
C SER A 135 -12.20 -10.53 11.61
N ASN A 136 -12.25 -11.84 11.37
CA ASN A 136 -12.25 -12.39 10.01
C ASN A 136 -13.42 -11.87 9.16
N LYS A 137 -14.58 -11.57 9.78
CA LYS A 137 -15.74 -10.98 9.10
C LYS A 137 -15.42 -9.63 8.47
N LEU A 138 -14.72 -8.75 9.22
CA LEU A 138 -14.34 -7.42 8.72
C LEU A 138 -13.29 -7.52 7.60
N LYS A 139 -12.35 -8.47 7.69
CA LYS A 139 -11.35 -8.73 6.64
C LYS A 139 -12.04 -9.12 5.33
N ILE A 140 -12.98 -10.07 5.40
CA ILE A 140 -13.74 -10.51 4.23
C ILE A 140 -14.56 -9.36 3.64
N SER A 141 -15.22 -8.54 4.48
CA SER A 141 -15.98 -7.37 4.02
C SER A 141 -15.10 -6.36 3.27
N ILE A 142 -13.91 -6.05 3.76
CA ILE A 142 -12.98 -5.12 3.09
C ILE A 142 -12.57 -5.64 1.71
N ILE A 143 -12.32 -6.95 1.58
CA ILE A 143 -11.94 -7.56 0.32
C ILE A 143 -13.11 -7.59 -0.66
N LEU A 144 -14.31 -7.93 -0.18
CA LEU A 144 -15.51 -7.91 -1.03
C LEU A 144 -15.81 -6.50 -1.55
N ILE A 145 -15.73 -5.49 -0.69
CA ILE A 145 -15.94 -4.08 -1.07
C ILE A 145 -14.87 -3.64 -2.07
N GLY A 146 -13.59 -3.96 -1.82
CA GLY A 146 -12.50 -3.65 -2.74
C GLY A 146 -12.65 -4.34 -4.10
N GLY A 147 -13.03 -5.62 -4.10
CA GLY A 147 -13.32 -6.39 -5.32
C GLY A 147 -14.50 -5.83 -6.11
N LEU A 148 -15.59 -5.46 -5.41
CA LEU A 148 -16.77 -4.85 -6.03
C LEU A 148 -16.44 -3.50 -6.67
N PHE A 149 -15.63 -2.69 -5.98
CA PHE A 149 -15.17 -1.39 -6.50
C PHE A 149 -14.30 -1.56 -7.76
N LEU A 150 -13.42 -2.56 -7.78
CA LEU A 150 -12.63 -2.92 -8.97
C LEU A 150 -13.51 -3.34 -10.14
N THR A 151 -14.53 -4.18 -9.88
CA THR A 151 -15.43 -4.68 -10.93
C THR A 151 -16.24 -3.54 -11.54
N ILE A 152 -16.75 -2.61 -10.72
CA ILE A 152 -17.50 -1.43 -11.20
C ILE A 152 -16.58 -0.52 -12.02
N TYR A 153 -15.36 -0.30 -11.58
CA TYR A 153 -14.40 0.57 -12.28
C TYR A 153 -13.93 -0.01 -13.62
N GLN A 154 -13.82 -1.33 -13.71
CA GLN A 154 -13.41 -2.03 -14.94
C GLN A 154 -14.59 -2.21 -15.94
N GLY A 155 -15.81 -2.08 -15.46
CA GLY A 155 -17.04 -2.23 -16.29
C GLY A 155 -17.54 -0.92 -16.92
N VAL A 156 -16.83 0.21 -16.68
CA VAL A 156 -17.05 1.50 -17.31
C VAL A 156 -15.91 1.81 -18.27
#